data_1d54b039a3b1bc281018a4a3c9ff6af0
#
_entry.id   1d54b039a3b1bc281018a4a3c9ff6af0
#
_cell.length_a   1.000
_cell.length_b   1.000
_cell.length_c   1.000
_cell.angle_alpha   90.00
_cell.angle_beta   90.00
_cell.angle_gamma   90.00
#
_symmetry.space_group_name_H-M   'P 1'
#
loop_
_entity.id
_entity.type
_entity.pdbx_description
1 polymer ?
#
loop_
_entity_poly.entity_id
_entity_poly.type
_entity_poly.pdbx_seq_one_letter_code
_entity_poly.pdbx_strand_id
1 'polypeptide(L)'
;MKTDSPVDVAQQLGADRVIAPAGVPPQPAERLDVSAPVRPYEFEVAVERLCLDSTSFRNIRERSDADPQRMADRILEIVRSRGKMHNPETDSGGVALGTVTEVGERYGSPPEVGQRIVTLASLTLTPLRLEQVTRLDPDHPQVEVTGTAYVCDRSACCGSAPARAITRSAPSCCAMSTGESVFMNAR
;
A
#
# COMPACT_ATOMS: atom_id res chain seq x y z
N MET A 1 -19.39 24.93 5.88
CA MET A 1 -18.98 23.57 5.51
C MET A 1 -18.99 23.49 3.98
N LYS A 2 -17.82 23.44 3.33
CA LYS A 2 -17.77 23.18 1.88
C LYS A 2 -18.14 21.71 1.68
N THR A 3 -19.21 21.44 0.97
CA THR A 3 -19.55 20.08 0.52
C THR A 3 -18.61 19.72 -0.62
N ASP A 4 -17.86 18.64 -0.47
CA ASP A 4 -17.01 18.12 -1.53
C ASP A 4 -17.85 17.79 -2.77
N SER A 5 -17.34 18.12 -3.94
CA SER A 5 -17.99 17.73 -5.19
C SER A 5 -17.85 16.22 -5.41
N PRO A 6 -18.71 15.57 -6.22
CA PRO A 6 -18.52 14.15 -6.57
C PRO A 6 -17.14 13.84 -7.18
N VAL A 7 -16.55 14.79 -7.90
CA VAL A 7 -15.20 14.68 -8.46
C VAL A 7 -14.15 14.68 -7.35
N ASP A 8 -14.29 15.55 -6.34
CA ASP A 8 -13.37 15.59 -5.21
C ASP A 8 -13.41 14.28 -4.42
N VAL A 9 -14.59 13.70 -4.20
CA VAL A 9 -14.74 12.40 -3.52
C VAL A 9 -14.06 11.27 -4.29
N ALA A 10 -14.22 11.24 -5.62
CA ALA A 10 -13.58 10.25 -6.46
C ALA A 10 -12.04 10.34 -6.41
N GLN A 11 -11.50 11.56 -6.42
CA GLN A 11 -10.06 11.80 -6.28
C GLN A 11 -9.53 11.43 -4.91
N GLN A 12 -10.26 11.75 -3.84
CA GLN A 12 -9.90 11.33 -2.46
C GLN A 12 -9.84 9.81 -2.29
N LEU A 13 -10.58 9.06 -3.12
CA LEU A 13 -10.55 7.60 -3.17
C LEU A 13 -9.51 7.05 -4.15
N GLY A 14 -8.79 7.89 -4.90
CA GLY A 14 -7.81 7.49 -5.90
C GLY A 14 -8.40 6.95 -7.20
N ALA A 15 -9.69 7.22 -7.49
CA ALA A 15 -10.33 6.76 -8.72
C ALA A 15 -9.73 7.38 -9.98
N ASP A 16 -9.12 8.55 -9.87
CA ASP A 16 -8.38 9.20 -10.95
C ASP A 16 -7.04 8.53 -11.29
N ARG A 17 -6.54 7.63 -10.43
CA ARG A 17 -5.38 6.75 -10.72
C ARG A 17 -5.77 5.48 -11.48
N VAL A 18 -7.05 5.21 -11.68
CA VAL A 18 -7.51 4.00 -12.37
C VAL A 18 -7.33 4.13 -13.88
N ILE A 19 -6.54 3.23 -14.48
CA ILE A 19 -6.34 3.16 -15.92
C ILE A 19 -7.37 2.20 -16.54
N ALA A 20 -7.57 1.03 -15.94
CA ALA A 20 -8.45 -0.01 -16.50
C ALA A 20 -9.05 -0.89 -15.38
N PRO A 21 -10.33 -1.28 -15.55
CA PRO A 21 -11.32 -0.62 -16.39
C PRO A 21 -11.70 0.76 -15.84
N ALA A 22 -12.10 1.69 -16.70
CA ALA A 22 -12.51 3.01 -16.28
C ALA A 22 -13.79 2.98 -15.41
N GLY A 23 -13.87 3.86 -14.40
CA GLY A 23 -15.07 4.02 -13.58
C GLY A 23 -15.20 3.03 -12.41
N VAL A 24 -14.21 2.18 -12.16
CA VAL A 24 -14.16 1.33 -10.96
C VAL A 24 -13.28 1.96 -9.88
N PRO A 25 -13.46 1.59 -8.59
CA PRO A 25 -12.51 1.95 -7.54
C PRO A 25 -11.13 1.31 -7.74
N PRO A 26 -10.06 1.82 -7.08
CA PRO A 26 -8.70 1.29 -7.24
C PRO A 26 -8.54 -0.20 -6.92
N GLN A 27 -9.28 -0.73 -5.92
CA GLN A 27 -9.12 -2.12 -5.51
C GLN A 27 -9.49 -3.12 -6.62
N PRO A 28 -10.69 -3.09 -7.23
CA PRO A 28 -11.04 -4.00 -8.34
C PRO A 28 -10.38 -3.62 -9.67
N ALA A 29 -9.76 -2.45 -9.78
CA ALA A 29 -9.07 -2.06 -11.00
C ALA A 29 -7.98 -3.05 -11.38
N GLU A 30 -7.82 -3.32 -12.66
CA GLU A 30 -6.76 -4.18 -13.19
C GLU A 30 -5.42 -3.45 -13.16
N ARG A 31 -5.44 -2.13 -13.43
CA ARG A 31 -4.23 -1.33 -13.51
C ARG A 31 -4.43 0.09 -12.97
N LEU A 32 -3.44 0.55 -12.18
CA LEU A 32 -3.35 1.90 -11.65
C LEU A 32 -2.22 2.69 -12.31
N ASP A 33 -2.43 4.01 -12.41
CA ASP A 33 -1.41 4.96 -12.81
C ASP A 33 -0.45 5.24 -11.65
N VAL A 34 0.82 5.04 -11.89
CA VAL A 34 1.92 5.26 -10.93
C VAL A 34 2.83 6.40 -11.36
N SER A 35 2.39 7.25 -12.29
CA SER A 35 3.14 8.40 -12.76
C SER A 35 3.15 9.54 -11.73
N ALA A 36 4.27 10.27 -11.67
CA ALA A 36 4.37 11.54 -10.97
C ALA A 36 3.64 12.65 -11.74
N PRO A 37 3.29 13.78 -11.13
CA PRO A 37 3.55 14.15 -9.74
C PRO A 37 2.49 13.61 -8.75
N VAL A 38 2.70 13.91 -7.44
CA VAL A 38 1.69 13.74 -6.40
C VAL A 38 0.43 14.52 -6.76
N ARG A 39 -0.73 13.90 -6.58
CA ARG A 39 -2.03 14.55 -6.86
C ARG A 39 -2.58 15.26 -5.62
N PRO A 40 -3.55 16.17 -5.76
CA PRO A 40 -3.98 17.02 -4.64
C PRO A 40 -4.42 16.28 -3.37
N TYR A 41 -5.03 15.11 -3.49
CA TYR A 41 -5.59 14.34 -2.36
C TYR A 41 -4.77 13.11 -1.98
N GLU A 42 -3.49 13.08 -2.27
CA GLU A 42 -2.61 11.98 -1.92
C GLU A 42 -1.30 12.46 -1.31
N PHE A 43 -0.56 11.55 -0.69
CA PHE A 43 0.84 11.77 -0.35
C PHE A 43 1.71 10.67 -0.93
N GLU A 44 2.96 11.01 -1.18
CA GLU A 44 3.97 10.11 -1.70
C GLU A 44 4.79 9.49 -0.57
N VAL A 45 5.11 8.23 -0.72
CA VAL A 45 5.96 7.46 0.20
C VAL A 45 7.12 6.85 -0.58
N ALA A 46 8.35 7.17 -0.19
CA ALA A 46 9.52 6.38 -0.58
C ALA A 46 9.47 5.05 0.17
N VAL A 47 9.13 3.98 -0.54
CA VAL A 47 8.90 2.66 0.04
C VAL A 47 10.22 1.97 0.30
N GLU A 48 10.40 1.49 1.53
CA GLU A 48 11.57 0.76 2.01
C GLU A 48 11.30 -0.74 2.13
N ARG A 49 10.05 -1.09 2.46
CA ARG A 49 9.66 -2.48 2.72
C ARG A 49 8.19 -2.73 2.40
N LEU A 50 7.90 -3.90 1.86
CA LEU A 50 6.57 -4.46 1.79
C LEU A 50 6.42 -5.53 2.87
N CYS A 51 5.24 -5.60 3.49
CA CYS A 51 4.82 -6.73 4.30
C CYS A 51 3.64 -7.38 3.57
N LEU A 52 3.92 -8.46 2.84
CA LEU A 52 2.91 -9.19 2.09
C LEU A 52 2.00 -9.95 3.07
N ASP A 53 0.73 -10.05 2.73
CA ASP A 53 -0.14 -10.94 3.51
C ASP A 53 0.26 -12.41 3.31
N SER A 54 -0.13 -13.23 4.28
CA SER A 54 0.29 -14.64 4.33
C SER A 54 -0.15 -15.45 3.11
N THR A 55 -1.30 -15.13 2.55
CA THR A 55 -1.86 -15.85 1.39
C THR A 55 -1.07 -15.52 0.12
N SER A 56 -0.84 -14.22 -0.11
CA SER A 56 -0.05 -13.76 -1.26
C SER A 56 1.40 -14.25 -1.18
N PHE A 57 2.02 -14.14 0.00
CA PHE A 57 3.40 -14.58 0.20
C PHE A 57 3.57 -16.08 -0.04
N ARG A 58 2.67 -16.91 0.54
CA ARG A 58 2.69 -18.37 0.35
C ARG A 58 2.54 -18.73 -1.13
N ASN A 59 1.58 -18.12 -1.83
CA ASN A 59 1.36 -18.37 -3.25
C ASN A 59 2.61 -18.03 -4.08
N ILE A 60 3.22 -16.86 -3.86
CA ILE A 60 4.45 -16.46 -4.56
C ILE A 60 5.59 -17.43 -4.26
N ARG A 61 5.75 -17.82 -3.01
CA ARG A 61 6.78 -18.78 -2.57
C ARG A 61 6.62 -20.14 -3.26
N GLU A 62 5.40 -20.69 -3.26
CA GLU A 62 5.09 -21.98 -3.91
C GLU A 62 5.31 -21.93 -5.42
N ARG A 63 4.85 -20.84 -6.09
CA ARG A 63 5.03 -20.65 -7.54
C ARG A 63 6.48 -20.42 -7.97
N SER A 64 7.33 -20.05 -7.03
CA SER A 64 8.75 -19.77 -7.26
C SER A 64 9.68 -20.85 -6.72
N ASP A 65 9.16 -22.00 -6.28
CA ASP A 65 9.94 -23.07 -5.63
C ASP A 65 10.78 -22.58 -4.44
N ALA A 66 10.28 -21.56 -3.71
CA ALA A 66 10.98 -20.86 -2.64
C ALA A 66 12.34 -20.26 -3.04
N ASP A 67 12.58 -20.05 -4.34
CA ASP A 67 13.77 -19.36 -4.85
C ASP A 67 13.63 -17.84 -4.66
N PRO A 68 14.51 -17.19 -3.89
CA PRO A 68 14.39 -15.76 -3.59
C PRO A 68 14.39 -14.86 -4.83
N GLN A 69 15.18 -15.21 -5.85
CA GLN A 69 15.26 -14.42 -7.06
C GLN A 69 13.97 -14.52 -7.89
N ARG A 70 13.43 -15.73 -8.05
CA ARG A 70 12.15 -15.93 -8.74
C ARG A 70 10.98 -15.28 -7.99
N MET A 71 11.00 -15.31 -6.65
CA MET A 71 10.02 -14.61 -5.83
C MET A 71 10.09 -13.10 -6.05
N ALA A 72 11.30 -12.52 -6.06
CA ALA A 72 11.52 -11.11 -6.32
C ALA A 72 11.03 -10.71 -7.72
N ASP A 73 11.38 -11.48 -8.74
CA ASP A 73 10.95 -11.24 -10.12
C ASP A 73 9.43 -11.29 -10.25
N ARG A 74 8.77 -12.24 -9.57
CA ARG A 74 7.31 -12.36 -9.56
C ARG A 74 6.64 -11.15 -8.90
N ILE A 75 7.17 -10.66 -7.77
CA ILE A 75 6.66 -9.45 -7.11
C ILE A 75 6.78 -8.24 -8.05
N LEU A 76 7.96 -8.07 -8.68
CA LEU A 76 8.19 -6.97 -9.62
C LEU A 76 7.25 -7.05 -10.84
N GLU A 77 7.01 -8.25 -11.37
CA GLU A 77 6.10 -8.48 -12.49
C GLU A 77 4.65 -8.08 -12.14
N ILE A 78 4.15 -8.51 -10.97
CA ILE A 78 2.81 -8.15 -10.49
C ILE A 78 2.68 -6.63 -10.40
N VAL A 79 3.64 -5.98 -9.75
CA VAL A 79 3.58 -4.53 -9.55
C VAL A 79 3.72 -3.77 -10.88
N ARG A 80 4.62 -4.17 -11.77
CA ARG A 80 4.80 -3.51 -13.09
C ARG A 80 3.57 -3.63 -13.98
N SER A 81 2.93 -4.80 -14.00
CA SER A 81 1.75 -5.02 -14.83
C SER A 81 0.52 -4.29 -14.31
N ARG A 82 0.37 -4.18 -12.99
CA ARG A 82 -0.85 -3.68 -12.36
C ARG A 82 -0.73 -2.26 -11.77
N GLY A 83 0.48 -1.75 -11.58
CA GLY A 83 0.70 -0.49 -10.85
C GLY A 83 0.33 -0.57 -9.36
N LYS A 84 0.27 -1.77 -8.80
CA LYS A 84 -0.06 -2.07 -7.41
C LYS A 84 0.38 -3.49 -7.04
N MET A 85 0.61 -3.76 -5.75
CA MET A 85 0.81 -5.13 -5.30
C MET A 85 -0.54 -5.78 -5.01
N HIS A 86 -1.11 -6.39 -6.02
CA HIS A 86 -2.38 -7.12 -5.97
C HIS A 86 -2.19 -8.45 -6.70
N ASN A 87 -1.92 -9.51 -5.94
CA ASN A 87 -1.69 -10.84 -6.50
C ASN A 87 -2.96 -11.36 -7.17
N PRO A 88 -2.96 -11.59 -8.50
CA PRO A 88 -4.16 -11.98 -9.23
C PRO A 88 -4.65 -13.39 -8.88
N GLU A 89 -3.80 -14.24 -8.28
CA GLU A 89 -4.18 -15.60 -7.91
C GLU A 89 -4.85 -15.67 -6.53
N THR A 90 -4.58 -14.71 -5.65
CA THR A 90 -5.07 -14.72 -4.25
C THR A 90 -5.95 -13.54 -3.90
N ASP A 91 -6.07 -12.57 -4.81
CA ASP A 91 -6.80 -11.32 -4.61
C ASP A 91 -6.35 -10.54 -3.37
N SER A 92 -5.06 -10.60 -3.05
CA SER A 92 -4.49 -10.07 -1.82
C SER A 92 -3.17 -9.32 -2.06
N GLY A 93 -2.70 -8.58 -1.07
CA GLY A 93 -1.51 -7.72 -1.21
C GLY A 93 -0.68 -7.59 0.05
N GLY A 94 -1.06 -6.67 0.94
CA GLY A 94 -0.31 -6.38 2.16
C GLY A 94 -0.26 -4.88 2.47
N VAL A 95 0.80 -4.46 3.16
CA VAL A 95 1.06 -3.06 3.53
C VAL A 95 2.49 -2.66 3.19
N ALA A 96 2.75 -1.36 3.09
CA ALA A 96 4.09 -0.82 2.88
C ALA A 96 4.58 -0.06 4.10
N LEU A 97 5.90 -0.07 4.29
CA LEU A 97 6.63 0.78 5.22
C LEU A 97 7.56 1.67 4.41
N GLY A 98 7.61 2.95 4.74
CA GLY A 98 8.46 3.90 4.06
C GLY A 98 8.41 5.29 4.69
N THR A 99 9.03 6.25 4.01
CA THR A 99 9.15 7.63 4.46
C THR A 99 8.34 8.54 3.55
N VAL A 100 7.54 9.44 4.12
CA VAL A 100 6.74 10.43 3.38
C VAL A 100 7.69 11.43 2.72
N THR A 101 7.54 11.62 1.41
CA THR A 101 8.41 12.50 0.61
C THR A 101 7.69 13.75 0.11
N GLU A 102 6.40 13.64 -0.18
CA GLU A 102 5.60 14.76 -0.68
C GLU A 102 4.14 14.60 -0.24
N VAL A 103 3.44 15.74 -0.09
CA VAL A 103 2.02 15.76 0.29
C VAL A 103 1.27 16.68 -0.66
N GLY A 104 0.16 16.19 -1.19
CA GLY A 104 -0.75 16.96 -2.05
C GLY A 104 -1.46 18.07 -1.30
N GLU A 105 -1.68 19.17 -1.97
CA GLU A 105 -2.16 20.44 -1.41
C GLU A 105 -3.57 20.40 -0.77
N ARG A 106 -4.35 19.38 -1.07
CA ARG A 106 -5.75 19.20 -0.63
C ARG A 106 -5.94 17.98 0.28
N TYR A 107 -4.86 17.33 0.72
CA TYR A 107 -4.95 16.24 1.67
C TYR A 107 -5.45 16.73 3.03
N GLY A 108 -6.46 16.05 3.61
CA GLY A 108 -7.18 16.57 4.77
C GLY A 108 -6.40 16.61 6.07
N SER A 109 -5.66 15.56 6.38
CA SER A 109 -4.85 15.44 7.60
C SER A 109 -3.56 14.68 7.27
N PRO A 110 -2.60 15.34 6.61
CA PRO A 110 -1.42 14.69 6.11
C PRO A 110 -0.45 14.28 7.22
N PRO A 111 0.33 13.22 7.01
CA PRO A 111 1.54 12.98 7.77
C PRO A 111 2.59 14.05 7.44
N GLU A 112 3.58 14.21 8.30
CA GLU A 112 4.70 15.13 8.06
C GLU A 112 5.66 14.56 7.00
N VAL A 113 6.16 15.43 6.11
CA VAL A 113 7.26 15.06 5.19
C VAL A 113 8.48 14.66 6.01
N GLY A 114 9.12 13.54 5.67
CA GLY A 114 10.18 12.91 6.44
C GLY A 114 9.69 11.94 7.52
N GLN A 115 8.40 11.90 7.80
CA GLN A 115 7.83 10.93 8.74
C GLN A 115 7.90 9.51 8.17
N ARG A 116 8.38 8.57 8.97
CA ARG A 116 8.38 7.15 8.63
C ARG A 116 7.06 6.51 9.08
N ILE A 117 6.37 5.86 8.16
CA ILE A 117 5.02 5.35 8.36
C ILE A 117 4.87 3.90 7.89
N VAL A 118 3.82 3.23 8.38
CA VAL A 118 3.23 2.05 7.75
C VAL A 118 1.90 2.46 7.13
N THR A 119 1.68 2.13 5.86
CA THR A 119 0.40 2.38 5.21
C THR A 119 -0.68 1.50 5.85
N LEU A 120 -1.83 2.07 6.19
CA LEU A 120 -3.02 1.28 6.58
C LEU A 120 -3.81 0.84 5.35
N ALA A 121 -3.69 1.60 4.26
CA ALA A 121 -4.26 1.22 2.97
C ALA A 121 -3.61 -0.06 2.45
N SER A 122 -4.44 -1.02 2.04
CA SER A 122 -3.94 -2.24 1.41
C SER A 122 -3.20 -1.93 0.12
N LEU A 123 -2.13 -2.65 -0.15
CA LEU A 123 -1.40 -2.57 -1.42
C LEU A 123 -2.24 -3.00 -2.63
N THR A 124 -3.41 -3.63 -2.41
CA THR A 124 -4.36 -3.97 -3.49
C THR A 124 -5.04 -2.76 -4.13
N LEU A 125 -5.06 -1.63 -3.42
CA LEU A 125 -5.68 -0.38 -3.88
C LEU A 125 -4.70 0.79 -3.94
N THR A 126 -3.46 0.60 -3.47
CA THR A 126 -2.43 1.64 -3.41
C THR A 126 -1.60 1.64 -4.69
N PRO A 127 -1.58 2.76 -5.44
CA PRO A 127 -0.66 2.91 -6.57
C PRO A 127 0.78 2.72 -6.09
N LEU A 128 1.48 1.78 -6.69
CA LEU A 128 2.83 1.36 -6.29
C LEU A 128 3.70 1.13 -7.51
N ARG A 129 4.88 1.73 -7.51
CA ARG A 129 5.95 1.47 -8.45
C ARG A 129 7.15 0.94 -7.67
N LEU A 130 7.67 -0.21 -8.05
CA LEU A 130 8.91 -0.76 -7.52
C LEU A 130 10.03 -0.64 -8.58
N GLU A 131 11.19 -0.26 -8.11
CA GLU A 131 12.41 -0.22 -8.92
C GLU A 131 13.15 -1.55 -8.79
N GLN A 132 13.31 -2.02 -7.56
CA GLN A 132 13.98 -3.29 -7.27
C GLN A 132 13.53 -3.90 -5.94
N VAL A 133 13.72 -5.20 -5.81
CA VAL A 133 13.73 -5.93 -4.54
C VAL A 133 15.19 -6.02 -4.10
N THR A 134 15.52 -5.44 -2.95
CA THR A 134 16.89 -5.36 -2.44
C THR A 134 17.23 -6.55 -1.53
N ARG A 135 16.23 -7.08 -0.84
CA ARG A 135 16.38 -8.28 0.00
C ARG A 135 15.05 -9.00 0.16
N LEU A 136 15.09 -10.32 0.03
CA LEU A 136 13.95 -11.20 0.25
C LEU A 136 14.42 -12.47 0.96
N ASP A 137 13.72 -12.84 2.03
CA ASP A 137 13.87 -14.11 2.72
C ASP A 137 12.62 -14.96 2.42
N PRO A 138 12.77 -16.17 1.85
CA PRO A 138 11.64 -17.01 1.48
C PRO A 138 10.83 -17.55 2.66
N ASP A 139 11.31 -17.37 3.87
CA ASP A 139 10.61 -17.79 5.10
C ASP A 139 9.93 -16.63 5.82
N HIS A 140 10.09 -15.37 5.33
CA HIS A 140 9.52 -14.20 5.96
C HIS A 140 8.77 -13.31 4.94
N PRO A 141 7.53 -12.87 5.24
CA PRO A 141 6.69 -12.09 4.32
C PRO A 141 7.15 -10.63 4.16
N GLN A 142 8.25 -10.24 4.78
CA GLN A 142 8.82 -8.90 4.65
C GLN A 142 9.84 -8.87 3.52
N VAL A 143 9.65 -7.94 2.59
CA VAL A 143 10.47 -7.78 1.39
C VAL A 143 11.06 -6.39 1.39
N GLU A 144 12.38 -6.25 1.43
CA GLU A 144 13.05 -4.95 1.31
C GLU A 144 13.08 -4.53 -0.17
N VAL A 145 12.67 -3.30 -0.41
CA VAL A 145 12.49 -2.78 -1.78
C VAL A 145 12.94 -1.33 -1.87
N THR A 146 13.11 -0.86 -3.10
CA THR A 146 13.05 0.57 -3.42
C THR A 146 11.90 0.83 -4.36
N GLY A 147 11.16 1.91 -4.10
CA GLY A 147 10.00 2.25 -4.90
C GLY A 147 9.22 3.43 -4.34
N THR A 148 8.11 3.73 -4.98
CA THR A 148 7.23 4.85 -4.65
C THR A 148 5.79 4.37 -4.56
N ALA A 149 5.08 4.81 -3.52
CA ALA A 149 3.64 4.59 -3.37
C ALA A 149 2.90 5.91 -3.21
N TYR A 150 1.65 5.95 -3.68
CA TYR A 150 0.75 7.10 -3.52
C TYR A 150 -0.45 6.69 -2.66
N VAL A 151 -0.62 7.36 -1.53
CA VAL A 151 -1.68 7.03 -0.55
C VAL A 151 -2.73 8.11 -0.58
N CYS A 152 -3.94 7.74 -1.00
CA CYS A 152 -5.06 8.68 -1.11
C CYS A 152 -5.73 8.93 0.24
N ASP A 153 -6.26 10.14 0.42
CA ASP A 153 -6.84 10.65 1.67
C ASP A 153 -7.90 9.71 2.26
N ARG A 154 -8.85 9.26 1.47
CA ARG A 154 -9.91 8.34 1.93
C ARG A 154 -9.58 6.85 1.81
N SER A 155 -8.54 6.47 1.12
CA SER A 155 -8.08 5.09 1.11
C SER A 155 -7.39 4.69 2.41
N ALA A 156 -6.81 5.67 3.11
CA ALA A 156 -6.24 5.49 4.44
C ALA A 156 -7.31 5.45 5.55
N CYS A 157 -8.58 5.75 5.23
CA CYS A 157 -9.66 5.89 6.19
C CYS A 157 -10.38 4.57 6.50
N CYS A 158 -9.77 3.75 7.31
CA CYS A 158 -10.53 2.97 8.29
C CYS A 158 -9.95 3.27 9.68
N GLY A 159 -10.33 4.44 10.23
CA GLY A 159 -9.95 4.89 11.56
C GLY A 159 -8.83 5.93 11.56
N SER A 160 -9.17 7.13 11.98
CA SER A 160 -8.28 8.24 12.30
C SER A 160 -7.39 7.91 13.50
N ALA A 161 -6.40 7.05 13.29
CA ALA A 161 -5.25 6.97 14.19
C ALA A 161 -4.08 7.61 13.46
N PRO A 162 -3.36 8.57 14.07
CA PRO A 162 -2.13 9.08 13.48
C PRO A 162 -1.19 7.91 13.24
N ALA A 163 -0.62 7.83 12.04
CA ALA A 163 0.37 6.82 11.72
C ALA A 163 1.45 6.83 12.80
N ARG A 164 1.53 5.80 13.63
CA ARG A 164 2.54 5.73 14.68
C ARG A 164 3.90 5.66 14.02
N ALA A 165 4.75 6.62 14.34
CA ALA A 165 6.16 6.56 13.98
C ALA A 165 6.74 5.24 14.50
N ILE A 166 7.18 4.39 13.60
CA ILE A 166 7.77 3.10 13.97
C ILE A 166 9.27 3.34 14.15
N THR A 167 9.72 3.26 15.39
CA THR A 167 11.14 3.30 15.72
C THR A 167 11.87 2.05 15.21
N ARG A 168 13.19 2.10 15.07
CA ARG A 168 14.06 1.07 14.49
C ARG A 168 13.92 -0.34 15.08
N SER A 169 13.26 -0.49 16.21
CA SER A 169 12.99 -1.76 16.90
C SER A 169 11.53 -2.22 16.73
N ALA A 170 10.95 -2.08 15.54
CA ALA A 170 9.58 -2.48 15.29
C ALA A 170 9.38 -3.99 15.50
N PRO A 171 8.38 -4.41 16.30
CA PRO A 171 7.96 -5.79 16.35
C PRO A 171 7.45 -6.24 14.98
N SER A 172 7.58 -7.53 14.72
CA SER A 172 7.14 -8.20 13.50
C SER A 172 5.74 -7.73 13.05
N CYS A 173 5.61 -7.25 11.82
CA CYS A 173 4.30 -6.91 11.22
C CYS A 173 3.30 -8.07 11.19
N CYS A 174 3.76 -9.30 11.44
CA CYS A 174 2.92 -10.51 11.46
C CYS A 174 2.00 -10.65 12.68
N ALA A 175 2.11 -9.80 13.71
CA ALA A 175 1.31 -9.94 14.93
C ALA A 175 -0.14 -9.40 14.81
N MET A 176 -0.52 -8.83 13.67
CA MET A 176 -1.86 -8.24 13.50
C MET A 176 -2.93 -9.16 12.90
N SER A 177 -2.64 -10.45 12.67
CA SER A 177 -3.60 -11.39 12.06
C SER A 177 -4.28 -12.35 13.04
N THR A 178 -4.06 -12.25 14.35
CA THR A 178 -4.84 -13.00 15.34
C THR A 178 -5.83 -12.07 15.99
N GLY A 179 -7.11 -12.29 15.64
CA GLY A 179 -8.24 -11.49 16.10
C GLY A 179 -8.36 -11.46 17.62
N GLU A 180 -8.15 -10.29 18.19
CA GLU A 180 -8.76 -9.92 19.45
C GLU A 180 -9.74 -8.77 19.18
N SER A 181 -11.01 -9.13 19.21
CA SER A 181 -12.11 -8.19 19.22
C SER A 181 -12.06 -7.37 20.51
N VAL A 182 -11.61 -6.13 20.41
CA VAL A 182 -11.77 -5.17 21.52
C VAL A 182 -13.23 -4.73 21.54
N PHE A 183 -14.03 -5.36 22.40
CA PHE A 183 -15.30 -4.81 22.83
C PHE A 183 -15.04 -3.51 23.58
N MET A 184 -15.39 -2.38 22.99
CA MET A 184 -15.55 -1.14 23.73
C MET A 184 -16.86 -1.19 24.50
N ASN A 185 -16.77 -1.37 25.84
CA ASN A 185 -17.88 -1.09 26.75
C ASN A 185 -18.00 0.44 26.92
N ALA A 186 -19.11 0.98 26.44
CA ALA A 186 -19.56 2.33 26.81
C ALA A 186 -20.15 2.32 28.23
N ARG A 187 -19.62 3.15 29.09
CA ARG A 187 -20.34 3.84 30.16
C ARG A 187 -19.85 5.27 30.30
#